data_e4910aad80450ad943f363afbe3d4f82
#
_entry.id   e4910aad80450ad943f363afbe3d4f82
#
_cell.length_a   1.000
_cell.length_b   1.000
_cell.length_c   1.000
_cell.angle_alpha   90.00
_cell.angle_beta   90.00
_cell.angle_gamma   90.00
#
_symmetry.space_group_name_H-M   'P 1'
#
loop_
_entity.id
_entity.type
_entity.pdbx_description
1 polymer ?
#
loop_
_entity_poly.entity_id
_entity_poly.type
_entity_poly.pdbx_seq_one_letter_code
_entity_poly.pdbx_strand_id
1 'polypeptide(L)'
;MKNLLVAQSGGPTSAINATLAGVIENALSSPSVDKIYGSVNGIQGVLNENLIDLKTKITNVSELNLLCQTPASALGSCRVKLKDPAVCADEYETIISVLRKYSIDCFIYIGGNDSMDTVDKLSKYLSDKGITDITVVGAPKTIDNDLCGTDHCPGFGSAAKYIGTTFAELERDCHVYTTKAVTIVEVMGRDAGWLTAASCLARATGAKGPDFIYLCEVPFSIDTFLKDVKAKLEEQDAVIIAVSEGVKNKDGRYISEEVQSSAVDSFGHSYIAGAAKVLEDAVRNEIGCKVRSIELNLMQRCAAHLASATDIQESRMLGKAACQYALEGAGGMMAAVIRTSNKPYATEFKALPVCDIANAIKSVPADYINDAGNDVTEKMVDYLTPLIQGEMNTVYENGIPKYIYLY
;
A
#
# COMPACT_ATOMS: atom_id res chain seq x y z
N MET A 1 -13.16 -26.95 17.72
CA MET A 1 -13.18 -25.51 17.36
C MET A 1 -11.77 -25.13 16.90
N LYS A 2 -11.62 -24.20 15.97
CA LYS A 2 -10.34 -23.78 15.41
C LYS A 2 -9.76 -22.57 16.16
N ASN A 3 -8.45 -22.49 16.31
CA ASN A 3 -7.76 -21.29 16.73
C ASN A 3 -7.17 -20.57 15.53
N LEU A 4 -7.30 -19.26 15.49
CA LEU A 4 -6.85 -18.41 14.42
C LEU A 4 -5.70 -17.51 14.87
N LEU A 5 -4.69 -17.38 14.03
CA LEU A 5 -3.61 -16.38 14.16
C LEU A 5 -3.71 -15.39 13.01
N VAL A 6 -3.57 -14.11 13.31
CA VAL A 6 -3.41 -13.07 12.28
C VAL A 6 -2.16 -12.25 12.55
N ALA A 7 -1.45 -11.87 11.49
CA ALA A 7 -0.25 -11.04 11.58
C ALA A 7 -0.23 -9.98 10.47
N GLN A 8 0.45 -8.86 10.73
CA GLN A 8 0.63 -7.74 9.82
C GLN A 8 2.10 -7.58 9.45
N SER A 9 2.41 -7.26 8.19
CA SER A 9 3.78 -7.22 7.69
C SER A 9 3.99 -6.14 6.62
N GLY A 10 5.24 -5.70 6.47
CA GLY A 10 5.67 -4.72 5.47
C GLY A 10 5.33 -3.28 5.84
N GLY A 11 5.37 -2.37 4.87
CA GLY A 11 5.00 -0.96 5.06
C GLY A 11 3.55 -0.83 5.53
N PRO A 12 3.25 -0.06 6.60
CA PRO A 12 1.88 0.12 7.07
C PRO A 12 1.07 1.01 6.14
N THR A 13 -0.28 0.97 6.27
CA THR A 13 -1.21 1.82 5.52
C THR A 13 -2.33 2.33 6.42
N SER A 14 -3.14 3.27 5.93
CA SER A 14 -4.36 3.71 6.63
C SER A 14 -5.44 2.62 6.70
N ALA A 15 -5.39 1.59 5.83
CA ALA A 15 -6.44 0.58 5.72
C ALA A 15 -6.04 -0.82 6.26
N ILE A 16 -4.76 -1.05 6.58
CA ILE A 16 -4.29 -2.37 7.03
C ILE A 16 -5.06 -2.89 8.25
N ASN A 17 -5.45 -2.00 9.15
CA ASN A 17 -6.22 -2.34 10.34
C ASN A 17 -7.70 -2.61 10.06
N ALA A 18 -8.25 -2.08 8.96
CA ALA A 18 -9.59 -2.43 8.51
C ALA A 18 -9.63 -3.90 8.04
N THR A 19 -8.58 -4.37 7.34
CA THR A 19 -8.42 -5.79 7.01
C THR A 19 -8.35 -6.64 8.28
N LEU A 20 -7.54 -6.25 9.27
CA LEU A 20 -7.47 -6.92 10.58
C LEU A 20 -8.83 -6.95 11.28
N ALA A 21 -9.56 -5.82 11.29
CA ALA A 21 -10.91 -5.74 11.86
C ALA A 21 -11.89 -6.71 11.19
N GLY A 22 -11.81 -6.84 9.86
CA GLY A 22 -12.60 -7.80 9.10
C GLY A 22 -12.31 -9.25 9.48
N VAL A 23 -11.02 -9.61 9.65
CA VAL A 23 -10.61 -10.94 10.14
C VAL A 23 -11.19 -11.21 11.52
N ILE A 24 -11.03 -10.28 12.46
CA ILE A 24 -11.53 -10.42 13.85
C ILE A 24 -13.06 -10.54 13.85
N GLU A 25 -13.76 -9.69 13.10
CA GLU A 25 -15.23 -9.69 13.04
C GLU A 25 -15.78 -11.01 12.51
N ASN A 26 -15.21 -11.55 11.41
CA ASN A 26 -15.64 -12.83 10.87
C ASN A 26 -15.32 -13.98 11.84
N ALA A 27 -14.16 -13.97 12.46
CA ALA A 27 -13.77 -14.98 13.44
C ALA A 27 -14.65 -14.97 14.68
N LEU A 28 -15.02 -13.79 15.20
CA LEU A 28 -15.93 -13.65 16.35
C LEU A 28 -17.36 -14.14 16.02
N SER A 29 -17.78 -13.97 14.76
CA SER A 29 -19.11 -14.41 14.30
C SER A 29 -19.19 -15.91 14.00
N SER A 30 -18.05 -16.59 13.88
CA SER A 30 -17.98 -17.99 13.52
C SER A 30 -18.05 -18.90 14.76
N PRO A 31 -19.04 -19.81 14.86
CA PRO A 31 -19.14 -20.76 15.98
C PRO A 31 -18.01 -21.79 15.95
N SER A 32 -17.27 -21.91 14.85
CA SER A 32 -16.13 -22.82 14.70
C SER A 32 -14.83 -22.28 15.29
N VAL A 33 -14.75 -21.00 15.69
CA VAL A 33 -13.54 -20.35 16.19
C VAL A 33 -13.58 -20.23 17.72
N ASP A 34 -12.54 -20.80 18.36
CA ASP A 34 -12.35 -20.68 19.82
C ASP A 34 -11.52 -19.45 20.17
N LYS A 35 -10.27 -19.37 19.71
CA LYS A 35 -9.34 -18.28 20.03
C LYS A 35 -8.89 -17.52 18.79
N ILE A 36 -8.62 -16.24 18.99
CA ILE A 36 -8.11 -15.33 17.95
C ILE A 36 -6.83 -14.69 18.48
N TYR A 37 -5.70 -15.11 17.96
CA TYR A 37 -4.40 -14.57 18.31
C TYR A 37 -3.94 -13.52 17.29
N GLY A 38 -3.29 -12.46 17.78
CA GLY A 38 -2.52 -11.51 16.98
C GLY A 38 -1.04 -11.73 17.19
N SER A 39 -0.25 -11.87 16.14
CA SER A 39 1.20 -11.88 16.24
C SER A 39 1.75 -10.47 16.24
N VAL A 40 2.45 -10.08 17.30
CA VAL A 40 3.08 -8.77 17.41
C VAL A 40 4.38 -8.77 16.61
N ASN A 41 4.48 -7.86 15.61
CA ASN A 41 5.57 -7.76 14.65
C ASN A 41 5.64 -8.93 13.64
N GLY A 42 4.51 -9.30 13.08
CA GLY A 42 4.44 -10.19 11.90
C GLY A 42 4.99 -11.59 12.16
N ILE A 43 5.72 -12.15 11.18
CA ILE A 43 6.31 -13.49 11.30
C ILE A 43 7.40 -13.54 12.38
N GLN A 44 8.07 -12.43 12.66
CA GLN A 44 9.05 -12.36 13.74
C GLN A 44 8.39 -12.55 15.10
N GLY A 45 7.17 -12.05 15.27
CA GLY A 45 6.38 -12.29 16.48
C GLY A 45 6.01 -13.76 16.64
N VAL A 46 5.74 -14.47 15.56
CA VAL A 46 5.54 -15.94 15.60
C VAL A 46 6.81 -16.64 16.05
N LEU A 47 7.95 -16.33 15.42
CA LEU A 47 9.26 -16.91 15.78
C LEU A 47 9.65 -16.67 17.24
N ASN A 48 9.27 -15.53 17.80
CA ASN A 48 9.57 -15.12 19.17
C ASN A 48 8.45 -15.46 20.18
N GLU A 49 7.40 -16.16 19.76
CA GLU A 49 6.20 -16.46 20.57
C GLU A 49 5.53 -15.20 21.17
N ASN A 50 5.60 -14.05 20.50
CA ASN A 50 4.98 -12.82 20.95
C ASN A 50 3.55 -12.70 20.39
N LEU A 51 2.63 -13.44 21.01
CA LEU A 51 1.22 -13.53 20.61
C LEU A 51 0.32 -12.89 21.66
N ILE A 52 -0.71 -12.17 21.22
CA ILE A 52 -1.75 -11.58 22.08
C ILE A 52 -3.11 -12.18 21.76
N ASP A 53 -3.98 -12.30 22.76
CA ASP A 53 -5.38 -12.73 22.58
C ASP A 53 -6.24 -11.52 22.17
N LEU A 54 -6.69 -11.50 20.91
CA LEU A 54 -7.47 -10.40 20.36
C LEU A 54 -8.90 -10.34 20.90
N LYS A 55 -9.46 -11.46 21.41
CA LYS A 55 -10.78 -11.44 22.06
C LYS A 55 -10.79 -10.62 23.34
N THR A 56 -9.64 -10.50 24.00
CA THR A 56 -9.51 -9.66 25.21
C THR A 56 -9.27 -8.19 24.90
N LYS A 57 -8.84 -7.87 23.66
CA LYS A 57 -8.49 -6.52 23.22
C LYS A 57 -9.61 -5.84 22.44
N ILE A 58 -10.41 -6.63 21.74
CA ILE A 58 -11.55 -6.17 20.93
C ILE A 58 -12.80 -6.85 21.49
N THR A 59 -13.54 -6.13 22.31
CA THR A 59 -14.68 -6.68 23.06
C THR A 59 -16.05 -6.23 22.52
N ASN A 60 -16.03 -5.21 21.62
CA ASN A 60 -17.24 -4.61 21.10
C ASN A 60 -17.04 -3.98 19.72
N VAL A 61 -18.16 -3.68 19.04
CA VAL A 61 -18.17 -3.09 17.69
C VAL A 61 -17.52 -1.70 17.64
N SER A 62 -17.61 -0.92 18.73
CA SER A 62 -16.98 0.40 18.77
C SER A 62 -15.46 0.31 18.67
N GLU A 63 -14.87 -0.67 19.34
CA GLU A 63 -13.41 -0.93 19.26
C GLU A 63 -12.99 -1.44 17.89
N LEU A 64 -13.81 -2.28 17.23
CA LEU A 64 -13.60 -2.67 15.84
C LEU A 64 -13.61 -1.46 14.90
N ASN A 65 -14.52 -0.52 15.09
CA ASN A 65 -14.60 0.70 14.29
C ASN A 65 -13.41 1.63 14.57
N LEU A 66 -12.97 1.75 15.83
CA LEU A 66 -11.74 2.47 16.17
C LEU A 66 -10.50 1.82 15.52
N LEU A 67 -10.46 0.50 15.45
CA LEU A 67 -9.39 -0.21 14.76
C LEU A 67 -9.35 0.15 13.26
N CYS A 68 -10.51 0.24 12.60
CA CYS A 68 -10.60 0.63 11.19
C CYS A 68 -10.08 2.05 10.91
N GLN A 69 -10.21 3.00 11.85
CA GLN A 69 -9.71 4.36 11.68
C GLN A 69 -8.27 4.55 12.19
N THR A 70 -7.70 3.56 12.90
CA THR A 70 -6.34 3.62 13.42
C THR A 70 -5.33 3.41 12.28
N PRO A 71 -4.44 4.37 12.00
CA PRO A 71 -3.41 4.21 10.97
C PRO A 71 -2.32 3.25 11.40
N ALA A 72 -1.48 2.87 10.46
CA ALA A 72 -0.36 1.97 10.64
C ALA A 72 -0.81 0.53 11.01
N SER A 73 0.09 -0.28 11.56
CA SER A 73 -0.15 -1.68 11.90
C SER A 73 -0.40 -1.82 13.39
N ALA A 74 -1.64 -2.08 13.80
CA ALA A 74 -2.02 -2.20 15.21
C ALA A 74 -1.38 -3.39 15.93
N LEU A 75 -0.92 -4.40 15.17
CA LEU A 75 -0.12 -5.52 15.67
C LEU A 75 1.40 -5.30 15.47
N GLY A 76 1.83 -4.09 15.12
CA GLY A 76 3.19 -3.88 14.67
C GLY A 76 3.44 -4.54 13.32
N SER A 77 4.65 -4.37 12.80
CA SER A 77 5.06 -4.92 11.51
C SER A 77 6.49 -5.45 11.58
N CYS A 78 6.87 -6.28 10.61
CA CYS A 78 8.26 -6.67 10.41
C CYS A 78 8.64 -6.57 8.93
N ARG A 79 9.95 -6.55 8.70
CA ARG A 79 10.58 -6.67 7.37
C ARG A 79 11.51 -7.88 7.37
N VAL A 80 10.91 -9.05 7.61
CA VAL A 80 11.62 -10.34 7.61
C VAL A 80 11.14 -11.14 6.41
N LYS A 81 12.07 -11.52 5.56
CA LYS A 81 11.84 -12.44 4.44
C LYS A 81 12.29 -13.82 4.84
N LEU A 82 11.38 -14.79 4.85
CA LEU A 82 11.76 -16.18 5.09
C LEU A 82 12.71 -16.65 3.98
N LYS A 83 13.81 -17.28 4.38
CA LYS A 83 14.74 -17.90 3.45
C LYS A 83 14.09 -19.13 2.81
N ASP A 84 14.69 -19.64 1.74
CA ASP A 84 14.27 -20.90 1.15
C ASP A 84 14.35 -22.02 2.20
N PRO A 85 13.31 -22.90 2.31
CA PRO A 85 13.31 -24.02 3.25
C PRO A 85 14.52 -24.95 3.10
N ALA A 86 15.05 -25.08 1.90
CA ALA A 86 16.27 -25.88 1.65
C ALA A 86 17.53 -25.29 2.30
N VAL A 87 17.51 -23.96 2.58
CA VAL A 87 18.63 -23.25 3.21
C VAL A 87 18.42 -23.09 4.72
N CYS A 88 17.17 -22.92 5.17
CA CYS A 88 16.87 -22.60 6.57
C CYS A 88 15.58 -23.31 7.03
N ALA A 89 15.59 -24.65 7.09
CA ALA A 89 14.46 -25.43 7.55
C ALA A 89 14.06 -25.14 9.00
N ASP A 90 15.02 -24.76 9.84
CA ASP A 90 14.81 -24.49 11.28
C ASP A 90 13.82 -23.35 11.55
N GLU A 91 13.76 -22.32 10.65
CA GLU A 91 12.79 -21.25 10.78
C GLU A 91 11.35 -21.79 10.61
N TYR A 92 11.13 -22.69 9.65
CA TYR A 92 9.83 -23.30 9.38
C TYR A 92 9.40 -24.25 10.49
N GLU A 93 10.33 -25.08 10.99
CA GLU A 93 10.06 -25.98 12.11
C GLU A 93 9.71 -25.19 13.37
N THR A 94 10.38 -24.05 13.61
CA THR A 94 10.06 -23.14 14.73
C THR A 94 8.67 -22.57 14.58
N ILE A 95 8.31 -22.06 13.39
CA ILE A 95 6.96 -21.53 13.11
C ILE A 95 5.92 -22.62 13.39
N ILE A 96 6.09 -23.82 12.84
CA ILE A 96 5.16 -24.94 13.01
C ILE A 96 5.04 -25.34 14.47
N SER A 97 6.16 -25.40 15.20
CA SER A 97 6.18 -25.70 16.63
C SER A 97 5.35 -24.70 17.44
N VAL A 98 5.50 -23.40 17.13
CA VAL A 98 4.71 -22.34 17.79
C VAL A 98 3.23 -22.46 17.43
N LEU A 99 2.89 -22.66 16.15
CA LEU A 99 1.50 -22.84 15.72
C LEU A 99 0.84 -24.03 16.43
N ARG A 100 1.53 -25.16 16.55
CA ARG A 100 1.04 -26.35 17.27
C ARG A 100 0.94 -26.14 18.77
N LYS A 101 1.89 -25.43 19.39
CA LYS A 101 1.88 -25.10 20.82
C LYS A 101 0.62 -24.31 21.21
N TYR A 102 0.18 -23.39 20.34
CA TYR A 102 -1.03 -22.60 20.53
C TYR A 102 -2.27 -23.22 19.89
N SER A 103 -2.15 -24.44 19.34
CA SER A 103 -3.21 -25.15 18.63
C SER A 103 -3.83 -24.29 17.51
N ILE A 104 -3.01 -23.59 16.75
CA ILE A 104 -3.44 -22.71 15.65
C ILE A 104 -3.68 -23.55 14.41
N ASP A 105 -4.92 -23.52 13.91
CA ASP A 105 -5.36 -24.22 12.69
C ASP A 105 -5.35 -23.29 11.47
N CYS A 106 -5.50 -21.98 11.68
CA CYS A 106 -5.60 -20.99 10.61
C CYS A 106 -4.63 -19.85 10.87
N PHE A 107 -3.77 -19.55 9.90
CA PHE A 107 -2.86 -18.40 9.95
C PHE A 107 -3.16 -17.46 8.77
N ILE A 108 -3.54 -16.21 9.07
CA ILE A 108 -3.80 -15.17 8.07
C ILE A 108 -2.67 -14.16 8.13
N TYR A 109 -1.99 -13.95 6.99
CA TYR A 109 -0.87 -13.03 6.90
C TYR A 109 -1.23 -11.84 6.02
N ILE A 110 -1.34 -10.65 6.65
CA ILE A 110 -1.71 -9.40 5.98
C ILE A 110 -0.43 -8.69 5.55
N GLY A 111 -0.23 -8.47 4.24
CA GLY A 111 1.00 -7.81 3.79
C GLY A 111 1.13 -7.61 2.29
N GLY A 112 2.29 -7.10 1.87
CA GLY A 112 2.66 -6.86 0.48
C GLY A 112 3.26 -8.09 -0.20
N ASN A 113 4.00 -7.84 -1.28
CA ASN A 113 4.57 -8.90 -2.14
C ASN A 113 5.47 -9.87 -1.37
N ASP A 114 6.41 -9.38 -0.53
CA ASP A 114 7.25 -10.25 0.30
C ASP A 114 6.46 -11.07 1.33
N SER A 115 5.29 -10.58 1.76
CA SER A 115 4.41 -11.31 2.66
C SER A 115 3.68 -12.43 1.92
N MET A 116 3.31 -12.21 0.66
CA MET A 116 2.74 -13.25 -0.20
C MET A 116 3.78 -14.33 -0.53
N ASP A 117 5.04 -13.97 -0.74
CA ASP A 117 6.17 -14.92 -0.83
C ASP A 117 6.31 -15.79 0.44
N THR A 118 6.13 -15.18 1.62
CA THR A 118 6.11 -15.91 2.90
C THR A 118 4.95 -16.90 2.98
N VAL A 119 3.73 -16.50 2.56
CA VAL A 119 2.56 -17.37 2.52
C VAL A 119 2.79 -18.54 1.56
N ASP A 120 3.33 -18.29 0.36
CA ASP A 120 3.65 -19.31 -0.64
C ASP A 120 4.65 -20.32 -0.10
N LYS A 121 5.78 -19.88 0.42
CA LYS A 121 6.84 -20.74 0.97
C LYS A 121 6.35 -21.57 2.13
N LEU A 122 5.63 -20.97 3.07
CA LEU A 122 5.11 -21.68 4.24
C LEU A 122 4.06 -22.72 3.83
N SER A 123 3.16 -22.37 2.91
CA SER A 123 2.13 -23.30 2.42
C SER A 123 2.74 -24.49 1.67
N LYS A 124 3.76 -24.24 0.83
CA LYS A 124 4.51 -25.32 0.15
C LYS A 124 5.22 -26.22 1.15
N TYR A 125 5.90 -25.64 2.14
CA TYR A 125 6.58 -26.41 3.17
C TYR A 125 5.63 -27.31 3.96
N LEU A 126 4.45 -26.80 4.36
CA LEU A 126 3.41 -27.59 5.03
C LEU A 126 2.95 -28.76 4.14
N SER A 127 2.69 -28.50 2.85
CA SER A 127 2.30 -29.52 1.88
C SER A 127 3.36 -30.61 1.72
N ASP A 128 4.63 -30.23 1.54
CA ASP A 128 5.75 -31.15 1.37
C ASP A 128 5.98 -32.04 2.59
N LYS A 129 5.67 -31.53 3.78
CA LYS A 129 5.71 -32.28 5.06
C LYS A 129 4.44 -33.07 5.35
N GLY A 130 3.42 -33.00 4.50
CA GLY A 130 2.12 -33.66 4.70
C GLY A 130 1.34 -33.09 5.89
N ILE A 131 1.59 -31.83 6.27
CA ILE A 131 0.89 -31.12 7.37
C ILE A 131 -0.38 -30.49 6.78
N THR A 132 -1.54 -31.04 7.10
CA THR A 132 -2.85 -30.65 6.56
C THR A 132 -3.76 -29.99 7.59
N ASP A 133 -3.34 -29.94 8.84
CA ASP A 133 -4.06 -29.38 9.99
C ASP A 133 -3.85 -27.86 10.17
N ILE A 134 -2.90 -27.26 9.42
CA ILE A 134 -2.61 -25.83 9.44
C ILE A 134 -2.89 -25.23 8.05
N THR A 135 -3.75 -24.22 8.01
CA THR A 135 -4.11 -23.47 6.79
C THR A 135 -3.48 -22.08 6.82
N VAL A 136 -2.73 -21.70 5.80
CA VAL A 136 -2.10 -20.37 5.68
C VAL A 136 -2.72 -19.62 4.50
N VAL A 137 -3.24 -18.41 4.74
CA VAL A 137 -3.91 -17.57 3.74
C VAL A 137 -3.32 -16.17 3.76
N GLY A 138 -3.07 -15.61 2.58
CA GLY A 138 -2.64 -14.22 2.39
C GLY A 138 -3.81 -13.24 2.32
N ALA A 139 -3.62 -12.04 2.87
CA ALA A 139 -4.48 -10.90 2.63
C ALA A 139 -3.62 -9.72 2.13
N PRO A 140 -3.84 -9.20 0.91
CA PRO A 140 -2.99 -8.17 0.34
C PRO A 140 -3.13 -6.85 1.08
N LYS A 141 -2.04 -6.10 1.12
CA LYS A 141 -1.98 -4.74 1.60
C LYS A 141 -0.73 -4.06 1.03
N THR A 142 -0.91 -2.97 0.30
CA THR A 142 0.15 -2.04 -0.10
C THR A 142 -0.46 -0.76 -0.64
N ILE A 143 0.18 0.40 -0.40
CA ILE A 143 -0.22 1.65 -1.05
C ILE A 143 0.28 1.72 -2.50
N ASP A 144 1.29 0.93 -2.86
CA ASP A 144 1.91 0.95 -4.19
C ASP A 144 1.01 0.34 -5.28
N ASN A 145 -0.05 -0.41 -4.88
CA ASN A 145 -0.99 -1.07 -5.78
C ASN A 145 -0.33 -2.04 -6.78
N ASP A 146 0.79 -2.61 -6.38
CA ASP A 146 1.72 -3.37 -7.23
C ASP A 146 1.51 -4.90 -7.19
N LEU A 147 0.54 -5.40 -6.42
CA LEU A 147 0.24 -6.84 -6.35
C LEU A 147 -0.61 -7.30 -7.54
N CYS A 148 -0.17 -8.35 -8.20
CA CYS A 148 -0.91 -9.02 -9.26
C CYS A 148 -2.15 -9.75 -8.72
N GLY A 149 -3.10 -10.08 -9.61
CA GLY A 149 -4.29 -10.87 -9.29
C GLY A 149 -5.41 -10.10 -8.59
N THR A 150 -5.15 -8.96 -7.99
CA THR A 150 -6.16 -8.08 -7.39
C THR A 150 -6.35 -6.81 -8.21
N ASP A 151 -7.60 -6.30 -8.32
CA ASP A 151 -7.86 -5.04 -9.03
C ASP A 151 -7.11 -3.88 -8.36
N HIS A 152 -7.23 -3.78 -7.06
CA HIS A 152 -6.49 -2.81 -6.26
C HIS A 152 -6.16 -3.40 -4.88
N CYS A 153 -5.20 -2.77 -4.20
CA CYS A 153 -4.74 -3.23 -2.89
C CYS A 153 -5.32 -2.38 -1.77
N PRO A 154 -5.72 -2.99 -0.63
CA PRO A 154 -6.06 -2.26 0.59
C PRO A 154 -4.98 -1.26 0.99
N GLY A 155 -5.38 0.00 1.21
CA GLY A 155 -4.50 1.12 1.50
C GLY A 155 -4.21 2.03 0.30
N PHE A 156 -4.28 1.51 -0.92
CA PHE A 156 -4.06 2.32 -2.13
C PHE A 156 -5.13 3.39 -2.31
N GLY A 157 -6.43 3.05 -2.17
CA GLY A 157 -7.52 4.02 -2.34
C GLY A 157 -7.42 5.21 -1.39
N SER A 158 -7.08 4.96 -0.13
CA SER A 158 -6.87 6.02 0.87
C SER A 158 -5.64 6.86 0.56
N ALA A 159 -4.53 6.25 0.15
CA ALA A 159 -3.33 6.97 -0.25
C ALA A 159 -3.58 7.80 -1.53
N ALA A 160 -4.29 7.27 -2.52
CA ALA A 160 -4.68 7.98 -3.73
C ALA A 160 -5.56 9.21 -3.42
N LYS A 161 -6.51 9.08 -2.48
CA LYS A 161 -7.33 10.20 -2.00
C LYS A 161 -6.47 11.28 -1.35
N TYR A 162 -5.52 10.90 -0.49
CA TYR A 162 -4.57 11.81 0.13
C TYR A 162 -3.74 12.56 -0.94
N ILE A 163 -3.19 11.84 -1.93
CA ILE A 163 -2.42 12.43 -3.02
C ILE A 163 -3.26 13.43 -3.82
N GLY A 164 -4.45 13.02 -4.30
CA GLY A 164 -5.34 13.89 -5.06
C GLY A 164 -5.74 15.15 -4.28
N THR A 165 -6.05 15.02 -2.98
CA THR A 165 -6.39 16.15 -2.11
C THR A 165 -5.19 17.08 -1.92
N THR A 166 -4.01 16.53 -1.61
CA THR A 166 -2.79 17.31 -1.41
C THR A 166 -2.42 18.10 -2.66
N PHE A 167 -2.52 17.50 -3.85
CA PHE A 167 -2.25 18.22 -5.10
C PHE A 167 -3.28 19.31 -5.39
N ALA A 168 -4.56 19.11 -5.07
CA ALA A 168 -5.59 20.12 -5.21
C ALA A 168 -5.34 21.34 -4.28
N GLU A 169 -4.86 21.10 -3.05
CA GLU A 169 -4.50 22.14 -2.09
C GLU A 169 -3.22 22.87 -2.50
N LEU A 170 -2.18 22.14 -2.93
CA LEU A 170 -0.93 22.73 -3.44
C LEU A 170 -1.16 23.58 -4.68
N GLU A 171 -2.05 23.15 -5.58
CA GLU A 171 -2.42 23.92 -6.76
C GLU A 171 -2.96 25.29 -6.39
N ARG A 172 -3.83 25.36 -5.38
CA ARG A 172 -4.36 26.63 -4.87
C ARG A 172 -3.29 27.52 -4.30
N ASP A 173 -2.40 26.99 -3.47
CA ASP A 173 -1.30 27.75 -2.85
C ASP A 173 -0.28 28.23 -3.91
N CYS A 174 0.08 27.40 -4.87
CA CYS A 174 1.08 27.75 -5.88
C CYS A 174 0.62 28.84 -6.85
N HIS A 175 -0.68 28.95 -7.14
CA HIS A 175 -1.23 29.92 -8.10
C HIS A 175 -1.62 31.28 -7.49
N VAL A 176 -1.27 31.58 -6.23
CA VAL A 176 -1.57 32.89 -5.61
C VAL A 176 -0.61 34.02 -6.03
N TYR A 177 0.51 33.64 -6.65
CA TYR A 177 1.54 34.62 -7.05
C TYR A 177 1.66 34.71 -8.56
N THR A 178 2.08 35.91 -9.04
CA THR A 178 2.38 36.19 -10.45
C THR A 178 3.88 36.07 -10.78
N THR A 179 4.60 35.29 -9.98
CA THR A 179 6.05 35.07 -10.15
C THR A 179 6.29 33.66 -10.61
N LYS A 180 7.12 33.51 -11.65
CA LYS A 180 7.47 32.17 -12.19
C LYS A 180 8.04 31.26 -11.08
N ALA A 181 7.38 30.14 -10.85
CA ALA A 181 7.73 29.17 -9.82
C ALA A 181 7.41 27.75 -10.24
N VAL A 182 8.24 26.78 -9.82
CA VAL A 182 8.05 25.37 -10.03
C VAL A 182 7.94 24.65 -8.69
N THR A 183 6.94 23.79 -8.54
CA THR A 183 6.79 22.92 -7.37
C THR A 183 6.82 21.46 -7.83
N ILE A 184 7.80 20.72 -7.35
CA ILE A 184 8.01 19.29 -7.71
C ILE A 184 7.66 18.45 -6.50
N VAL A 185 6.69 17.56 -6.63
CA VAL A 185 6.22 16.72 -5.53
C VAL A 185 6.58 15.26 -5.82
N GLU A 186 7.44 14.70 -4.97
CA GLU A 186 7.83 13.30 -5.01
C GLU A 186 6.82 12.43 -4.28
N VAL A 187 6.39 11.39 -4.98
CA VAL A 187 5.39 10.43 -4.51
C VAL A 187 6.01 9.04 -4.45
N MET A 188 5.68 8.25 -3.43
CA MET A 188 6.10 6.86 -3.28
C MET A 188 5.62 6.01 -4.46
N GLY A 189 6.35 4.96 -4.75
CA GLY A 189 6.11 4.00 -5.82
C GLY A 189 7.40 3.70 -6.55
N ARG A 190 8.20 2.76 -6.01
CA ARG A 190 9.52 2.41 -6.56
C ARG A 190 9.41 1.76 -7.92
N ASP A 191 8.54 0.76 -8.03
CA ASP A 191 8.45 -0.14 -9.18
C ASP A 191 7.09 -0.04 -9.90
N ALA A 192 6.17 0.79 -9.37
CA ALA A 192 4.87 1.05 -9.96
C ALA A 192 4.40 2.48 -9.64
N GLY A 193 3.98 3.21 -10.65
CA GLY A 193 3.62 4.64 -10.60
C GLY A 193 2.18 4.94 -10.20
N TRP A 194 1.41 3.98 -9.70
CA TRP A 194 -0.01 4.14 -9.40
C TRP A 194 -0.32 5.32 -8.46
N LEU A 195 0.47 5.50 -7.39
CA LEU A 195 0.29 6.62 -6.46
C LEU A 195 0.61 7.96 -7.11
N THR A 196 1.70 8.04 -7.87
CA THR A 196 2.06 9.25 -8.60
C THR A 196 0.97 9.61 -9.61
N ALA A 197 0.43 8.62 -10.32
CA ALA A 197 -0.70 8.78 -11.22
C ALA A 197 -1.95 9.35 -10.53
N ALA A 198 -2.19 9.00 -9.24
CA ALA A 198 -3.33 9.49 -8.47
C ALA A 198 -3.34 11.01 -8.26
N SER A 199 -2.22 11.70 -8.50
CA SER A 199 -2.17 13.17 -8.49
C SER A 199 -3.11 13.81 -9.52
N CYS A 200 -3.44 13.10 -10.63
CA CYS A 200 -4.41 13.55 -11.62
C CYS A 200 -5.82 13.81 -11.05
N LEU A 201 -6.16 13.18 -9.92
CA LEU A 201 -7.45 13.34 -9.25
C LEU A 201 -7.70 14.78 -8.76
N ALA A 202 -6.65 15.57 -8.54
CA ALA A 202 -6.78 17.00 -8.21
C ALA A 202 -7.60 17.75 -9.26
N ARG A 203 -7.50 17.35 -10.54
CA ARG A 203 -8.20 17.98 -11.66
C ARG A 203 -9.72 17.82 -11.59
N ALA A 204 -10.22 16.81 -10.88
CA ALA A 204 -11.66 16.58 -10.69
C ALA A 204 -12.35 17.71 -9.91
N THR A 205 -11.60 18.53 -9.17
CA THR A 205 -12.11 19.71 -8.44
C THR A 205 -12.04 21.00 -9.26
N GLY A 206 -11.67 20.92 -10.54
CA GLY A 206 -11.44 22.07 -11.42
C GLY A 206 -10.05 22.68 -11.28
N ALA A 207 -9.12 22.01 -10.57
CA ALA A 207 -7.71 22.40 -10.57
C ALA A 207 -7.09 22.22 -11.96
N LYS A 208 -6.10 23.04 -12.29
CA LYS A 208 -5.36 22.94 -13.56
C LYS A 208 -4.20 21.97 -13.49
N GLY A 209 -3.59 21.85 -12.29
CA GLY A 209 -2.45 20.96 -12.03
C GLY A 209 -2.84 19.62 -11.42
N PRO A 210 -1.88 18.68 -11.30
CA PRO A 210 -0.50 18.84 -11.75
C PRO A 210 -0.40 19.01 -13.28
N ASP A 211 0.59 19.80 -13.71
CA ASP A 211 0.84 20.07 -15.13
C ASP A 211 1.52 18.89 -15.80
N PHE A 212 2.36 18.18 -15.05
CA PHE A 212 3.07 16.97 -15.50
C PHE A 212 3.03 15.89 -14.43
N ILE A 213 2.96 14.64 -14.88
CA ILE A 213 2.97 13.43 -14.05
C ILE A 213 3.99 12.46 -14.67
N TYR A 214 5.14 12.31 -14.02
CA TYR A 214 6.20 11.42 -14.49
C TYR A 214 6.19 10.12 -13.67
N LEU A 215 5.85 9.01 -14.33
CA LEU A 215 5.75 7.68 -13.75
C LEU A 215 7.06 6.89 -13.91
N CYS A 216 7.33 5.94 -13.02
CA CYS A 216 8.52 5.10 -13.09
C CYS A 216 8.49 4.07 -14.23
N GLU A 217 7.34 3.86 -14.86
CA GLU A 217 7.16 2.97 -16.02
C GLU A 217 7.76 3.55 -17.32
N VAL A 218 8.03 4.85 -17.35
CA VAL A 218 8.56 5.53 -18.54
C VAL A 218 10.01 5.94 -18.30
N PRO A 219 10.95 5.63 -19.21
CA PRO A 219 12.33 6.12 -19.10
C PRO A 219 12.36 7.65 -19.02
N PHE A 220 12.97 8.17 -17.96
CA PHE A 220 13.00 9.59 -17.66
C PHE A 220 14.23 10.28 -18.25
N SER A 221 14.08 11.51 -18.72
CA SER A 221 15.15 12.36 -19.19
C SER A 221 15.07 13.76 -18.58
N ILE A 222 16.10 14.17 -17.87
CA ILE A 222 16.20 15.53 -17.29
C ILE A 222 16.13 16.60 -18.36
N ASP A 223 16.72 16.39 -19.52
CA ASP A 223 16.68 17.37 -20.64
C ASP A 223 15.26 17.54 -21.19
N THR A 224 14.50 16.44 -21.33
CA THR A 224 13.10 16.50 -21.76
C THR A 224 12.23 17.17 -20.69
N PHE A 225 12.40 16.81 -19.43
CA PHE A 225 11.75 17.44 -18.29
C PHE A 225 11.97 18.95 -18.27
N LEU A 226 13.21 19.43 -18.42
CA LEU A 226 13.52 20.86 -18.46
C LEU A 226 12.88 21.58 -19.66
N LYS A 227 12.75 20.92 -20.81
CA LYS A 227 12.05 21.48 -21.99
C LYS A 227 10.55 21.60 -21.69
N ASP A 228 9.93 20.58 -21.12
CA ASP A 228 8.52 20.59 -20.75
C ASP A 228 8.22 21.73 -19.77
N VAL A 229 9.04 21.86 -18.71
CA VAL A 229 8.91 22.92 -17.71
C VAL A 229 9.10 24.31 -18.30
N LYS A 230 10.12 24.51 -19.15
CA LYS A 230 10.35 25.79 -19.84
C LYS A 230 9.17 26.18 -20.70
N ALA A 231 8.68 25.24 -21.51
CA ALA A 231 7.51 25.48 -22.39
C ALA A 231 6.27 25.87 -21.54
N LYS A 232 6.02 25.17 -20.44
CA LYS A 232 4.87 25.44 -19.57
C LYS A 232 4.97 26.80 -18.87
N LEU A 233 6.16 27.22 -18.47
CA LEU A 233 6.42 28.53 -17.88
C LEU A 233 6.26 29.69 -18.88
N GLU A 234 6.21 29.43 -20.20
CA GLU A 234 5.81 30.45 -21.18
C GLU A 234 4.28 30.68 -21.20
N GLU A 235 3.49 29.70 -20.75
CA GLU A 235 2.02 29.73 -20.74
C GLU A 235 1.46 30.24 -19.41
N GLN A 236 2.16 29.98 -18.28
CA GLN A 236 1.69 30.29 -16.92
C GLN A 236 2.83 30.53 -15.93
N ASP A 237 2.52 31.18 -14.81
CA ASP A 237 3.54 31.54 -13.80
C ASP A 237 3.88 30.39 -12.84
N ALA A 238 2.94 29.51 -12.53
CA ALA A 238 3.16 28.37 -11.62
C ALA A 238 3.08 27.05 -12.37
N VAL A 239 4.06 26.15 -12.14
CA VAL A 239 4.09 24.80 -12.69
C VAL A 239 4.19 23.80 -11.54
N ILE A 240 3.27 22.82 -11.51
CA ILE A 240 3.21 21.78 -10.48
C ILE A 240 3.44 20.43 -11.13
N ILE A 241 4.33 19.65 -10.57
CA ILE A 241 4.82 18.39 -11.13
C ILE A 241 4.71 17.28 -10.10
N ALA A 242 4.11 16.16 -10.48
CA ALA A 242 4.18 14.91 -9.75
C ALA A 242 5.29 14.04 -10.34
N VAL A 243 6.16 13.51 -9.50
CA VAL A 243 7.23 12.60 -9.94
C VAL A 243 7.27 11.37 -9.03
N SER A 244 7.38 10.18 -9.61
CA SER A 244 7.60 8.96 -8.84
C SER A 244 9.04 8.92 -8.29
N GLU A 245 9.20 8.49 -7.05
CA GLU A 245 10.53 8.24 -6.46
C GLU A 245 11.35 7.24 -7.28
N GLY A 246 10.66 6.35 -8.01
CA GLY A 246 11.23 5.26 -8.80
C GLY A 246 11.60 5.63 -10.24
N VAL A 247 11.57 6.89 -10.65
CA VAL A 247 11.96 7.28 -12.03
C VAL A 247 13.40 6.92 -12.34
N LYS A 248 13.61 6.29 -13.51
CA LYS A 248 14.91 5.83 -14.00
C LYS A 248 15.23 6.44 -15.35
N ASN A 249 16.51 6.69 -15.58
CA ASN A 249 16.98 7.06 -16.91
C ASN A 249 16.90 5.85 -17.89
N LYS A 250 17.23 6.09 -19.16
CA LYS A 250 17.26 5.05 -20.21
C LYS A 250 18.22 3.88 -19.93
N ASP A 251 19.20 4.09 -19.04
CA ASP A 251 20.18 3.08 -18.66
C ASP A 251 19.72 2.27 -17.43
N GLY A 252 18.51 2.53 -16.93
CA GLY A 252 17.92 1.85 -15.79
C GLY A 252 18.40 2.33 -14.42
N ARG A 253 19.15 3.45 -14.34
CA ARG A 253 19.62 4.04 -13.09
C ARG A 253 18.57 5.00 -12.53
N TYR A 254 18.34 4.97 -11.23
CA TYR A 254 17.49 5.93 -10.55
C TYR A 254 18.02 7.35 -10.67
N ILE A 255 17.14 8.31 -10.93
CA ILE A 255 17.53 9.73 -10.98
C ILE A 255 18.04 10.22 -9.62
N SER A 256 17.54 9.64 -8.54
CA SER A 256 17.94 9.96 -7.16
C SER A 256 19.34 9.44 -6.76
N GLU A 257 20.01 8.59 -7.55
CA GLU A 257 21.33 8.02 -7.19
C GLU A 257 22.40 9.08 -6.92
N GLU A 258 22.28 10.27 -7.51
CA GLU A 258 23.23 11.37 -7.30
C GLU A 258 23.21 11.97 -5.89
N VAL A 259 22.12 11.79 -5.14
CA VAL A 259 21.93 12.36 -3.79
C VAL A 259 21.80 11.31 -2.69
N GLN A 260 21.82 10.02 -3.05
CA GLN A 260 21.57 8.92 -2.11
C GLN A 260 22.82 8.49 -1.33
N SER A 261 22.54 8.03 -0.09
CA SER A 261 23.47 7.16 0.63
C SER A 261 23.33 5.72 0.11
N SER A 262 24.42 4.95 0.13
CA SER A 262 24.42 3.50 -0.19
C SER A 262 23.65 2.63 0.83
N ALA A 263 22.77 3.21 1.64
CA ALA A 263 22.00 2.50 2.65
C ALA A 263 20.90 1.65 2.02
N VAL A 264 20.72 0.44 2.54
CA VAL A 264 19.68 -0.49 2.14
C VAL A 264 18.76 -0.80 3.33
N ASP A 265 17.50 -1.09 3.06
CA ASP A 265 16.57 -1.56 4.09
C ASP A 265 16.81 -3.05 4.43
N SER A 266 16.08 -3.57 5.43
CA SER A 266 16.22 -4.97 5.87
C SER A 266 15.75 -6.01 4.84
N PHE A 267 15.09 -5.60 3.75
CA PHE A 267 14.78 -6.46 2.60
C PHE A 267 15.86 -6.42 1.51
N GLY A 268 16.89 -5.56 1.67
CA GLY A 268 17.95 -5.36 0.70
C GLY A 268 17.62 -4.34 -0.40
N HIS A 269 16.53 -3.56 -0.23
CA HIS A 269 16.19 -2.50 -1.15
C HIS A 269 16.94 -1.21 -0.82
N SER A 270 17.53 -0.56 -1.84
CA SER A 270 18.14 0.77 -1.70
C SER A 270 17.07 1.81 -1.32
N TYR A 271 17.45 2.77 -0.49
CA TYR A 271 16.63 3.97 -0.32
C TYR A 271 16.76 4.81 -1.60
N ILE A 272 15.62 5.14 -2.24
CA ILE A 272 15.59 5.81 -3.55
C ILE A 272 14.96 7.20 -3.52
N ALA A 273 14.55 7.71 -2.36
CA ALA A 273 14.00 9.06 -2.24
C ALA A 273 15.02 10.15 -2.64
N GLY A 274 14.53 11.27 -3.12
CA GLY A 274 15.36 12.43 -3.52
C GLY A 274 15.35 12.76 -5.01
N ALA A 275 14.54 12.10 -5.82
CA ALA A 275 14.38 12.44 -7.24
C ALA A 275 13.91 13.90 -7.41
N ALA A 276 12.93 14.35 -6.62
CA ALA A 276 12.45 15.74 -6.67
C ALA A 276 13.55 16.75 -6.32
N LYS A 277 14.50 16.36 -5.45
CA LYS A 277 15.65 17.23 -5.10
C LYS A 277 16.62 17.39 -6.26
N VAL A 278 16.93 16.31 -6.96
CA VAL A 278 17.77 16.37 -8.18
C VAL A 278 17.10 17.28 -9.24
N LEU A 279 15.80 17.12 -9.44
CA LEU A 279 15.04 17.95 -10.40
C LEU A 279 14.93 19.42 -9.95
N GLU A 280 14.82 19.69 -8.64
CA GLU A 280 14.87 21.05 -8.10
C GLU A 280 16.20 21.73 -8.47
N ASP A 281 17.31 21.04 -8.26
CA ASP A 281 18.64 21.59 -8.57
C ASP A 281 18.82 21.78 -10.09
N ALA A 282 18.29 20.87 -10.91
CA ALA A 282 18.28 21.04 -12.38
C ALA A 282 17.48 22.30 -12.82
N VAL A 283 16.26 22.50 -12.28
CA VAL A 283 15.42 23.67 -12.57
C VAL A 283 16.11 24.95 -12.09
N ARG A 284 16.71 24.93 -10.90
CA ARG A 284 17.42 26.10 -10.33
C ARG A 284 18.59 26.52 -11.22
N ASN A 285 19.36 25.57 -11.71
CA ASN A 285 20.56 25.86 -12.50
C ASN A 285 20.23 26.25 -13.95
N GLU A 286 19.28 25.58 -14.60
CA GLU A 286 19.02 25.72 -16.02
C GLU A 286 17.88 26.69 -16.38
N ILE A 287 16.97 26.96 -15.45
CA ILE A 287 15.81 27.86 -15.66
C ILE A 287 15.94 29.12 -14.82
N GLY A 288 16.47 29.00 -13.59
CA GLY A 288 16.74 30.14 -12.70
C GLY A 288 15.50 30.75 -12.05
N CYS A 289 14.34 30.09 -12.10
CA CYS A 289 13.14 30.52 -11.40
C CYS A 289 13.08 29.99 -9.96
N LYS A 290 12.11 30.48 -9.18
CA LYS A 290 11.83 29.91 -7.85
C LYS A 290 11.40 28.44 -8.00
N VAL A 291 12.02 27.55 -7.26
CA VAL A 291 11.69 26.13 -7.28
C VAL A 291 11.66 25.54 -5.87
N ARG A 292 10.78 24.57 -5.66
CA ARG A 292 10.66 23.76 -4.43
C ARG A 292 10.50 22.30 -4.76
N SER A 293 11.15 21.45 -3.99
CA SER A 293 10.87 20.03 -3.94
C SER A 293 10.12 19.68 -2.64
N ILE A 294 9.15 18.80 -2.74
CA ILE A 294 8.35 18.27 -1.62
C ILE A 294 8.39 16.76 -1.73
N GLU A 295 8.88 16.09 -0.69
CA GLU A 295 8.78 14.65 -0.55
C GLU A 295 7.60 14.33 0.36
N LEU A 296 6.55 13.66 -0.14
CA LEU A 296 5.39 13.29 0.68
C LEU A 296 5.71 12.20 1.69
N ASN A 297 6.68 11.35 1.39
CA ASN A 297 7.28 10.38 2.29
C ASN A 297 6.22 9.59 3.10
N LEU A 298 6.39 9.44 4.41
CA LEU A 298 5.51 8.61 5.27
C LEU A 298 4.05 9.10 5.34
N MET A 299 3.79 10.38 5.14
CA MET A 299 2.45 10.95 5.32
C MET A 299 1.42 10.37 4.37
N GLN A 300 1.79 10.06 3.14
CA GLN A 300 0.90 9.46 2.14
C GLN A 300 0.39 8.06 2.53
N ARG A 301 1.03 7.35 3.46
CA ARG A 301 0.60 6.03 3.91
C ARG A 301 -0.06 6.01 5.30
N CYS A 302 0.00 7.10 6.06
CA CYS A 302 -0.53 7.18 7.42
C CYS A 302 -1.61 8.25 7.64
N ALA A 303 -2.01 8.99 6.59
CA ALA A 303 -3.01 10.05 6.65
C ALA A 303 -4.45 9.50 6.79
N ALA A 304 -4.73 8.81 7.90
CA ALA A 304 -6.02 8.17 8.15
C ALA A 304 -7.19 9.16 8.22
N HIS A 305 -6.93 10.44 8.49
CA HIS A 305 -7.95 11.50 8.49
C HIS A 305 -8.52 11.80 7.10
N LEU A 306 -7.85 11.37 6.02
CA LEU A 306 -8.31 11.43 4.63
C LEU A 306 -8.58 10.04 4.04
N ALA A 307 -8.73 9.01 4.87
CA ALA A 307 -9.00 7.67 4.38
C ALA A 307 -10.29 7.62 3.53
N SER A 308 -10.25 6.85 2.45
CA SER A 308 -11.42 6.58 1.62
C SER A 308 -12.36 5.59 2.31
N ALA A 309 -13.64 5.92 2.41
CA ALA A 309 -14.62 4.99 2.97
C ALA A 309 -14.74 3.72 2.11
N THR A 310 -14.61 3.82 0.78
CA THR A 310 -14.58 2.66 -0.13
C THR A 310 -13.40 1.75 0.24
N ASP A 311 -12.18 2.29 0.33
CA ASP A 311 -10.98 1.50 0.66
C ASP A 311 -11.09 0.82 2.04
N ILE A 312 -11.57 1.53 3.05
CA ILE A 312 -11.75 0.96 4.40
C ILE A 312 -12.82 -0.14 4.42
N GLN A 313 -13.94 0.05 3.72
CA GLN A 313 -15.01 -0.95 3.65
C GLN A 313 -14.54 -2.20 2.90
N GLU A 314 -13.92 -2.05 1.74
CA GLU A 314 -13.39 -3.16 0.95
C GLU A 314 -12.27 -3.89 1.67
N SER A 315 -11.38 -3.18 2.36
CA SER A 315 -10.35 -3.77 3.21
C SER A 315 -10.96 -4.64 4.33
N ARG A 316 -12.02 -4.15 4.99
CA ARG A 316 -12.73 -4.92 6.02
C ARG A 316 -13.41 -6.15 5.44
N MET A 317 -14.06 -6.02 4.27
CA MET A 317 -14.69 -7.15 3.58
C MET A 317 -13.65 -8.18 3.09
N LEU A 318 -12.51 -7.73 2.59
CA LEU A 318 -11.40 -8.59 2.22
C LEU A 318 -10.86 -9.38 3.42
N GLY A 319 -10.74 -8.73 4.59
CA GLY A 319 -10.36 -9.38 5.83
C GLY A 319 -11.34 -10.49 6.24
N LYS A 320 -12.66 -10.24 6.10
CA LYS A 320 -13.70 -11.26 6.32
C LYS A 320 -13.54 -12.43 5.34
N ALA A 321 -13.33 -12.14 4.06
CA ALA A 321 -13.14 -13.16 3.03
C ALA A 321 -11.88 -14.02 3.30
N ALA A 322 -10.75 -13.39 3.65
CA ALA A 322 -9.53 -14.11 3.99
C ALA A 322 -9.72 -15.04 5.19
N CYS A 323 -10.44 -14.59 6.22
CA CYS A 323 -10.81 -15.41 7.37
C CYS A 323 -11.68 -16.60 6.96
N GLN A 324 -12.69 -16.36 6.13
CA GLN A 324 -13.57 -17.42 5.63
C GLN A 324 -12.80 -18.47 4.83
N TYR A 325 -11.92 -18.05 3.92
CA TYR A 325 -11.08 -18.98 3.14
C TYR A 325 -10.15 -19.82 4.03
N ALA A 326 -9.58 -19.21 5.08
CA ALA A 326 -8.77 -19.95 6.04
C ALA A 326 -9.59 -21.00 6.81
N LEU A 327 -10.81 -20.66 7.23
CA LEU A 327 -11.71 -21.58 7.92
C LEU A 327 -12.19 -22.72 7.01
N GLU A 328 -12.31 -22.49 5.72
CA GLU A 328 -12.66 -23.49 4.70
C GLU A 328 -11.47 -24.37 4.28
N GLY A 329 -10.26 -24.07 4.73
CA GLY A 329 -9.06 -24.86 4.42
C GLY A 329 -8.39 -24.47 3.10
N ALA A 330 -8.62 -23.28 2.57
CA ALA A 330 -8.02 -22.78 1.33
C ALA A 330 -6.54 -22.34 1.54
N GLY A 331 -5.68 -23.26 1.93
CA GLY A 331 -4.25 -23.01 2.14
C GLY A 331 -3.52 -22.63 0.84
N GLY A 332 -2.52 -21.75 0.94
CA GLY A 332 -1.75 -21.28 -0.21
C GLY A 332 -2.51 -20.32 -1.13
N MET A 333 -3.60 -19.72 -0.64
CA MET A 333 -4.41 -18.76 -1.38
C MET A 333 -4.22 -17.34 -0.83
N MET A 334 -4.42 -16.35 -1.69
CA MET A 334 -4.56 -14.94 -1.32
C MET A 334 -6.00 -14.50 -1.57
N ALA A 335 -6.60 -13.80 -0.61
CA ALA A 335 -7.86 -13.10 -0.87
C ALA A 335 -7.60 -11.92 -1.82
N ALA A 336 -8.41 -11.75 -2.84
CA ALA A 336 -8.26 -10.71 -3.86
C ALA A 336 -9.57 -9.95 -4.07
N VAL A 337 -9.45 -8.66 -4.39
CA VAL A 337 -10.56 -7.81 -4.84
C VAL A 337 -10.66 -7.92 -6.35
N ILE A 338 -11.82 -8.24 -6.87
CA ILE A 338 -12.10 -8.33 -8.29
C ILE A 338 -13.17 -7.28 -8.63
N ARG A 339 -12.83 -6.29 -9.44
CA ARG A 339 -13.80 -5.31 -9.92
C ARG A 339 -14.69 -5.95 -10.98
N THR A 340 -15.99 -5.95 -10.73
CA THR A 340 -16.99 -6.55 -11.63
C THR A 340 -17.70 -5.50 -12.49
N SER A 341 -17.73 -4.25 -12.05
CA SER A 341 -18.34 -3.13 -12.79
C SER A 341 -17.72 -1.78 -12.37
N ASN A 342 -17.66 -0.84 -13.30
CA ASN A 342 -17.26 0.55 -13.05
C ASN A 342 -18.45 1.48 -12.79
N LYS A 343 -19.60 1.25 -13.47
CA LYS A 343 -20.81 2.09 -13.38
C LYS A 343 -22.08 1.22 -13.42
N PRO A 344 -22.74 0.96 -12.24
CA PRO A 344 -22.29 1.31 -10.90
C PRO A 344 -21.00 0.55 -10.51
N TYR A 345 -20.16 1.14 -9.67
CA TYR A 345 -18.98 0.48 -9.15
C TYR A 345 -19.37 -0.72 -8.27
N ALA A 346 -18.75 -1.88 -8.54
CA ALA A 346 -18.98 -3.10 -7.79
C ALA A 346 -17.73 -4.00 -7.78
N THR A 347 -17.53 -4.67 -6.66
CA THR A 347 -16.45 -5.63 -6.46
C THR A 347 -16.96 -6.94 -5.88
N GLU A 348 -16.22 -8.00 -6.09
CA GLU A 348 -16.35 -9.30 -5.43
C GLU A 348 -15.00 -9.73 -4.85
N PHE A 349 -15.01 -10.71 -3.96
CA PHE A 349 -13.79 -11.23 -3.34
C PHE A 349 -13.58 -12.67 -3.78
N LYS A 350 -12.34 -13.02 -4.16
CA LYS A 350 -11.96 -14.37 -4.60
C LYS A 350 -10.69 -14.83 -3.91
N ALA A 351 -10.56 -16.14 -3.73
CA ALA A 351 -9.31 -16.77 -3.34
C ALA A 351 -8.52 -17.11 -4.61
N LEU A 352 -7.30 -16.62 -4.72
CA LEU A 352 -6.39 -16.88 -5.85
C LEU A 352 -5.13 -17.57 -5.35
N PRO A 353 -4.52 -18.50 -6.14
CA PRO A 353 -3.28 -19.14 -5.77
C PRO A 353 -2.17 -18.10 -5.55
N VAL A 354 -1.55 -18.12 -4.37
CA VAL A 354 -0.52 -17.13 -4.03
C VAL A 354 0.75 -17.32 -4.85
N CYS A 355 1.03 -18.53 -5.33
CA CYS A 355 2.19 -18.82 -6.19
C CYS A 355 2.17 -18.07 -7.53
N ASP A 356 0.99 -17.70 -8.03
CA ASP A 356 0.83 -16.94 -9.27
C ASP A 356 1.00 -15.42 -9.07
N ILE A 357 1.08 -14.98 -7.80
CA ILE A 357 1.05 -13.58 -7.40
C ILE A 357 2.38 -13.15 -6.79
N ALA A 358 2.94 -13.99 -5.94
CA ALA A 358 4.18 -13.69 -5.23
C ALA A 358 5.33 -13.39 -6.20
N ASN A 359 6.08 -12.32 -5.90
CA ASN A 359 7.21 -11.85 -6.70
C ASN A 359 6.85 -11.31 -8.12
N ALA A 360 5.56 -11.10 -8.43
CA ALA A 360 5.10 -10.42 -9.63
C ALA A 360 4.71 -8.96 -9.32
N ILE A 361 4.99 -8.03 -10.26
CA ILE A 361 4.70 -6.60 -10.10
C ILE A 361 3.62 -6.19 -11.10
N LYS A 362 2.56 -5.55 -10.59
CA LYS A 362 1.51 -4.92 -11.39
C LYS A 362 1.86 -3.46 -11.68
N SER A 363 2.50 -3.21 -12.80
CA SER A 363 2.81 -1.86 -13.28
C SER A 363 1.56 -1.14 -13.82
N VAL A 364 1.64 0.18 -13.97
CA VAL A 364 0.63 0.98 -14.66
C VAL A 364 0.59 0.58 -16.14
N PRO A 365 -0.58 0.22 -16.72
CA PRO A 365 -0.68 -0.14 -18.11
C PRO A 365 -0.29 1.02 -19.05
N ALA A 366 0.36 0.71 -20.16
CA ALA A 366 0.85 1.73 -21.10
C ALA A 366 -0.28 2.63 -21.65
N ASP A 367 -1.47 2.09 -21.82
CA ASP A 367 -2.65 2.84 -22.30
C ASP A 367 -3.29 3.75 -21.23
N TYR A 368 -2.79 3.73 -20.00
CA TYR A 368 -3.12 4.68 -18.93
C TYR A 368 -2.15 5.87 -18.89
N ILE A 369 -1.08 5.84 -19.68
CA ILE A 369 -0.06 6.88 -19.81
C ILE A 369 -0.25 7.55 -21.18
N ASN A 370 -0.06 8.87 -21.26
CA ASN A 370 -0.14 9.58 -22.55
C ASN A 370 1.07 9.26 -23.44
N ASP A 371 0.96 9.55 -24.73
CA ASP A 371 2.01 9.26 -25.72
C ASP A 371 3.33 10.00 -25.44
N ALA A 372 3.26 11.16 -24.78
CA ALA A 372 4.45 11.94 -24.40
C ALA A 372 5.16 11.38 -23.17
N GLY A 373 4.52 10.49 -22.39
CA GLY A 373 5.08 9.88 -21.19
C GLY A 373 5.17 10.82 -19.98
N ASN A 374 4.48 11.94 -20.01
CA ASN A 374 4.53 12.99 -18.98
C ASN A 374 3.18 13.34 -18.37
N ASP A 375 2.16 12.51 -18.60
CA ASP A 375 0.83 12.62 -18.02
C ASP A 375 0.06 11.29 -18.14
N VAL A 376 -1.12 11.22 -17.52
CA VAL A 376 -2.00 10.05 -17.55
C VAL A 376 -3.26 10.31 -18.39
N THR A 377 -3.87 9.23 -18.87
CA THR A 377 -5.10 9.28 -19.68
C THR A 377 -6.35 9.25 -18.79
N GLU A 378 -7.53 9.54 -19.38
CA GLU A 378 -8.84 9.41 -18.71
C GLU A 378 -9.11 8.00 -18.19
N LYS A 379 -8.49 6.96 -18.73
CA LYS A 379 -8.60 5.59 -18.18
C LYS A 379 -8.09 5.49 -16.75
N MET A 380 -7.03 6.24 -16.43
CA MET A 380 -6.53 6.32 -15.06
C MET A 380 -7.54 7.00 -14.13
N VAL A 381 -8.14 8.10 -14.57
CA VAL A 381 -9.17 8.82 -13.79
C VAL A 381 -10.38 7.92 -13.54
N ASP A 382 -10.87 7.23 -14.58
CA ASP A 382 -12.00 6.28 -14.47
C ASP A 382 -11.67 5.11 -13.51
N TYR A 383 -10.44 4.63 -13.51
CA TYR A 383 -9.98 3.59 -12.59
C TYR A 383 -9.93 4.05 -11.13
N LEU A 384 -9.38 5.25 -10.90
CA LEU A 384 -9.12 5.78 -9.56
C LEU A 384 -10.37 6.34 -8.87
N THR A 385 -11.25 6.99 -9.63
CA THR A 385 -12.39 7.75 -9.08
C THR A 385 -13.24 6.95 -8.09
N PRO A 386 -13.67 5.70 -8.34
CA PRO A 386 -14.47 4.96 -7.37
C PRO A 386 -13.70 4.57 -6.10
N LEU A 387 -12.37 4.44 -6.16
CA LEU A 387 -11.55 4.00 -5.04
C LEU A 387 -11.39 5.05 -3.93
N ILE A 388 -11.62 6.33 -4.26
CA ILE A 388 -11.42 7.45 -3.34
C ILE A 388 -12.72 7.99 -2.72
N GLN A 389 -13.83 7.27 -2.91
CA GLN A 389 -15.15 7.78 -2.53
C GLN A 389 -15.46 7.63 -1.05
N GLY A 390 -16.26 8.56 -0.56
CA GLY A 390 -16.84 8.58 0.78
C GLY A 390 -15.86 9.01 1.87
N GLU A 391 -16.47 9.46 2.99
CA GLU A 391 -15.75 9.96 4.16
C GLU A 391 -15.91 8.98 5.32
N MET A 392 -14.85 8.83 6.12
CA MET A 392 -14.95 8.07 7.36
C MET A 392 -15.62 8.89 8.47
N ASN A 393 -16.51 8.28 9.23
CA ASN A 393 -17.03 8.85 10.46
C ASN A 393 -15.99 8.75 11.59
N THR A 394 -14.94 9.55 11.48
CA THR A 394 -13.81 9.52 12.39
C THR A 394 -14.22 10.01 13.79
N VAL A 395 -13.95 9.20 14.81
CA VAL A 395 -14.12 9.59 16.21
C VAL A 395 -12.92 10.44 16.65
N TYR A 396 -13.21 11.60 17.21
CA TYR A 396 -12.20 12.52 17.76
C TYR A 396 -12.22 12.53 19.27
N GLU A 397 -11.06 12.75 19.88
CA GLU A 397 -10.87 12.99 21.30
C GLU A 397 -9.92 14.18 21.47
N ASN A 398 -10.35 15.21 22.19
CA ASN A 398 -9.58 16.45 22.36
C ASN A 398 -9.10 17.10 21.04
N GLY A 399 -9.91 17.02 19.98
CA GLY A 399 -9.61 17.61 18.68
C GLY A 399 -8.68 16.79 17.78
N ILE A 400 -8.23 15.61 18.22
CA ILE A 400 -7.36 14.69 17.46
C ILE A 400 -8.10 13.38 17.23
N PRO A 401 -7.95 12.70 16.06
CA PRO A 401 -8.53 11.40 15.84
C PRO A 401 -8.13 10.40 16.93
N LYS A 402 -9.12 9.69 17.46
CA LYS A 402 -8.91 8.67 18.49
C LYS A 402 -8.41 7.38 17.86
N TYR A 403 -7.41 6.77 18.46
CA TYR A 403 -6.83 5.50 18.00
C TYR A 403 -6.88 4.44 19.09
N ILE A 404 -6.87 3.15 18.69
CA ILE A 404 -6.79 2.02 19.60
C ILE A 404 -5.38 1.45 19.60
N TYR A 405 -4.93 1.01 20.80
CA TYR A 405 -3.66 0.34 21.00
C TYR A 405 -3.94 -1.08 21.50
N LEU A 406 -3.39 -2.09 20.83
CA LEU A 406 -3.64 -3.50 21.14
C LEU A 406 -2.61 -4.09 22.13
N TYR A 407 -1.43 -3.50 22.23
CA TYR A 407 -0.35 -3.92 23.11
C TYR A 407 0.47 -2.73 23.62
#